data_4c3e1eba35102fa9e9d7cc0a5db19c2f
#
_entry.id   4c3e1eba35102fa9e9d7cc0a5db19c2f
#
_cell.length_a   1.000
_cell.length_b   1.000
_cell.length_c   1.000
_cell.angle_alpha   90.00
_cell.angle_beta   90.00
_cell.angle_gamma   90.00
#
_symmetry.space_group_name_H-M   'P 1'
#
loop_
_entity.id
_entity.type
_entity.pdbx_description
1 polymer ?
#
loop_
_entity_poly.entity_id
_entity_poly.type
_entity_poly.pdbx_seq_one_letter_code
_entity_poly.pdbx_strand_id
1 'polypeptide(L)'
;TALEARSLSPDAKPALICVGSRAASRLEEEGLVPEALLPTPASLQGTAPLVGRLLHIIEDWRTERGIDRVVLCHNMLLSSASYRARTMNLLPLDSEWLGLLKADEWPSRCVPMFTMDWDVLFAATVEQHLVVSLYRAATESQASENAARLASMQAADRNITVILHTIIIR
;
A
#
# COMPACT_ATOMS: atom_id res chain seq x y z
N THR A 1 -7.49 -9.30 2.71
CA THR A 1 -7.05 -8.15 3.52
C THR A 1 -6.17 -8.58 4.69
N ALA A 2 -6.18 -7.91 5.87
CA ALA A 2 -5.34 -8.29 7.02
C ALA A 2 -5.55 -9.75 7.47
N LEU A 3 -6.76 -10.29 7.33
CA LEU A 3 -7.09 -11.70 7.58
C LEU A 3 -6.42 -12.65 6.56
N GLU A 4 -6.35 -12.29 5.32
CA GLU A 4 -5.63 -13.05 4.28
C GLU A 4 -4.12 -13.05 4.55
N ALA A 5 -3.55 -11.93 4.99
CA ALA A 5 -2.15 -11.85 5.40
C ALA A 5 -1.84 -12.78 6.59
N ARG A 6 -2.77 -12.93 7.52
CA ARG A 6 -2.64 -13.87 8.65
C ARG A 6 -2.69 -15.34 8.21
N SER A 7 -3.45 -15.67 7.17
CA SER A 7 -3.53 -17.04 6.64
C SER A 7 -2.23 -17.52 5.96
N LEU A 8 -1.35 -16.57 5.61
CA LEU A 8 -0.08 -16.86 4.94
C LEU A 8 1.03 -17.33 5.89
N SER A 9 0.86 -17.19 7.21
CA SER A 9 1.81 -17.68 8.22
C SER A 9 1.05 -18.02 9.51
N PRO A 10 0.45 -19.21 9.62
CA PRO A 10 -0.39 -19.59 10.76
C PRO A 10 0.37 -19.68 12.09
N ASP A 11 1.68 -19.94 12.06
CA ASP A 11 2.51 -20.16 13.26
C ASP A 11 3.26 -18.91 13.77
N ALA A 12 3.30 -17.84 13.00
CA ALA A 12 3.99 -16.61 13.38
C ALA A 12 3.01 -15.51 13.77
N LYS A 13 3.26 -14.85 14.91
CA LYS A 13 2.52 -13.63 15.28
C LYS A 13 2.97 -12.50 14.34
N PRO A 14 2.10 -11.99 13.45
CA PRO A 14 2.49 -10.96 12.51
C PRO A 14 2.76 -9.64 13.24
N ALA A 15 3.88 -9.00 12.94
CA ALA A 15 4.12 -7.60 13.29
C ALA A 15 3.35 -6.71 12.31
N LEU A 16 2.55 -5.77 12.82
CA LEU A 16 1.65 -4.96 12.03
C LEU A 16 2.06 -3.49 12.05
N ILE A 17 2.24 -2.91 10.86
CA ILE A 17 2.34 -1.46 10.68
C ILE A 17 1.01 -0.97 10.08
N CYS A 18 0.41 0.02 10.69
CA CYS A 18 -0.83 0.59 10.18
C CYS A 18 -0.64 2.07 9.80
N VAL A 19 -1.22 2.46 8.67
CA VAL A 19 -1.27 3.86 8.23
C VAL A 19 -2.71 4.35 8.35
N GLY A 20 -2.94 5.32 9.25
CA GLY A 20 -4.24 5.92 9.51
C GLY A 20 -4.98 5.33 10.70
N SER A 21 -5.51 6.22 11.54
CA SER A 21 -6.22 5.86 12.79
C SER A 21 -7.48 5.03 12.56
N ARG A 22 -8.25 5.31 11.50
CA ARG A 22 -9.45 4.53 11.18
C ARG A 22 -9.15 3.08 10.84
N ALA A 23 -8.04 2.85 10.12
CA ALA A 23 -7.59 1.49 9.80
C ALA A 23 -7.11 0.77 11.07
N ALA A 24 -6.42 1.48 11.96
CA ALA A 24 -5.98 0.93 13.24
C ALA A 24 -7.17 0.52 14.13
N SER A 25 -8.17 1.37 14.30
CA SER A 25 -9.38 1.03 15.09
C SER A 25 -10.10 -0.20 14.52
N ARG A 26 -10.18 -0.34 13.19
CA ARG A 26 -10.77 -1.54 12.57
C ARG A 26 -9.96 -2.81 12.80
N LEU A 27 -8.62 -2.71 12.80
CA LEU A 27 -7.75 -3.83 13.12
C LEU A 27 -7.89 -4.24 14.59
N GLU A 28 -8.00 -3.27 15.50
CA GLU A 28 -8.21 -3.51 16.93
C GLU A 28 -9.57 -4.19 17.21
N GLU A 29 -10.64 -3.80 16.50
CA GLU A 29 -11.94 -4.46 16.56
C GLU A 29 -11.86 -5.95 16.17
N GLU A 30 -10.95 -6.31 15.25
CA GLU A 30 -10.66 -7.68 14.81
C GLU A 30 -9.61 -8.39 15.72
N GLY A 31 -9.19 -7.76 16.80
CA GLY A 31 -8.19 -8.30 17.72
C GLY A 31 -6.75 -8.22 17.22
N LEU A 32 -6.47 -7.38 16.21
CA LEU A 32 -5.16 -7.14 15.64
C LEU A 32 -4.64 -5.77 16.09
N VAL A 33 -3.67 -5.74 17.00
CA VAL A 33 -3.10 -4.49 17.50
C VAL A 33 -1.87 -4.12 16.65
N PRO A 34 -1.87 -2.96 15.96
CA PRO A 34 -0.69 -2.48 15.25
C PRO A 34 0.44 -2.14 16.22
N GLU A 35 1.65 -2.57 15.93
CA GLU A 35 2.85 -2.22 16.69
C GLU A 35 3.38 -0.83 16.33
N ALA A 36 3.13 -0.40 15.08
CA ALA A 36 3.45 0.94 14.63
C ALA A 36 2.24 1.57 13.92
N LEU A 37 1.91 2.79 14.34
CA LEU A 37 0.84 3.59 13.74
C LEU A 37 1.44 4.85 13.13
N LEU A 38 1.23 5.03 11.82
CA LEU A 38 1.67 6.19 11.07
C LEU A 38 0.46 7.03 10.64
N PRO A 39 0.57 8.36 10.65
CA PRO A 39 -0.50 9.23 10.17
C PRO A 39 -0.67 9.10 8.65
N THR A 40 -1.92 9.17 8.19
CA THR A 40 -2.21 9.29 6.75
C THR A 40 -1.71 10.65 6.24
N PRO A 41 -0.96 10.71 5.13
CA PRO A 41 -0.52 11.98 4.58
C PRO A 41 -1.71 12.80 4.08
N ALA A 42 -1.72 14.08 4.41
CA ALA A 42 -2.78 15.00 3.98
C ALA A 42 -2.65 15.40 2.49
N SER A 43 -1.48 15.21 1.90
CA SER A 43 -1.18 15.57 0.50
C SER A 43 -0.17 14.60 -0.11
N LEU A 44 -0.03 14.63 -1.43
CA LEU A 44 0.99 13.85 -2.16
C LEU A 44 2.42 14.16 -1.69
N GLN A 45 2.70 15.39 -1.28
CA GLN A 45 4.01 15.77 -0.75
C GLN A 45 4.35 15.05 0.55
N GLY A 46 3.35 14.70 1.36
CA GLY A 46 3.51 13.91 2.57
C GLY A 46 3.76 12.42 2.35
N THR A 47 3.58 11.92 1.11
CA THR A 47 3.74 10.49 0.80
C THR A 47 5.20 10.05 0.85
N ALA A 48 6.14 10.85 0.34
CA ALA A 48 7.55 10.49 0.35
C ALA A 48 8.12 10.35 1.78
N PRO A 49 7.87 11.27 2.73
CA PRO A 49 8.24 11.09 4.13
C PRO A 49 7.60 9.86 4.79
N LEU A 50 6.34 9.54 4.45
CA LEU A 50 5.68 8.34 4.95
C LEU A 50 6.40 7.08 4.47
N VAL A 51 6.72 7.00 3.18
CA VAL A 51 7.44 5.86 2.59
C VAL A 51 8.82 5.68 3.24
N GLY A 52 9.56 6.77 3.45
CA GLY A 52 10.85 6.73 4.15
C GLY A 52 10.73 6.14 5.56
N ARG A 53 9.70 6.53 6.32
CA ARG A 53 9.44 5.99 7.67
C ARG A 53 9.05 4.52 7.63
N LEU A 54 8.23 4.10 6.66
CA LEU A 54 7.86 2.70 6.48
C LEU A 54 9.08 1.82 6.18
N LEU A 55 9.95 2.28 5.27
CA LEU A 55 11.19 1.56 4.94
C LEU A 55 12.09 1.40 6.16
N HIS A 56 12.27 2.47 6.94
CA HIS A 56 13.09 2.43 8.15
C HIS A 56 12.55 1.42 9.16
N ILE A 57 11.24 1.42 9.44
CA ILE A 57 10.62 0.44 10.34
C ILE A 57 10.78 -0.98 9.81
N ILE A 58 10.60 -1.19 8.50
CA ILE A 58 10.75 -2.52 7.88
C ILE A 58 12.20 -2.99 8.02
N GLU A 59 13.18 -2.13 7.80
CA GLU A 59 14.61 -2.45 7.92
C GLU A 59 15.01 -2.76 9.36
N ASP A 60 14.57 -1.97 10.33
CA ASP A 60 14.77 -2.22 11.76
C ASP A 60 14.20 -3.58 12.15
N TRP A 61 12.96 -3.87 11.78
CA TRP A 61 12.33 -5.13 12.14
C TRP A 61 12.97 -6.34 11.45
N ARG A 62 13.47 -6.17 10.23
CA ARG A 62 14.24 -7.22 9.55
C ARG A 62 15.54 -7.50 10.25
N THR A 63 16.26 -6.46 10.66
CA THR A 63 17.56 -6.57 11.30
C THR A 63 17.45 -7.07 12.75
N GLU A 64 16.51 -6.53 13.53
CA GLU A 64 16.38 -6.82 14.95
C GLU A 64 15.61 -8.11 15.25
N ARG A 65 14.59 -8.41 14.41
CA ARG A 65 13.65 -9.53 14.67
C ARG A 65 13.74 -10.65 13.64
N GLY A 66 14.57 -10.51 12.62
CA GLY A 66 14.72 -11.52 11.57
C GLY A 66 13.45 -11.70 10.71
N ILE A 67 12.70 -10.61 10.46
CA ILE A 67 11.49 -10.68 9.63
C ILE A 67 11.90 -10.85 8.17
N ASP A 68 11.59 -11.99 7.58
CA ASP A 68 11.92 -12.31 6.19
C ASP A 68 10.80 -11.96 5.21
N ARG A 69 9.56 -11.89 5.70
CA ARG A 69 8.38 -11.69 4.87
C ARG A 69 7.70 -10.37 5.17
N VAL A 70 7.48 -9.58 4.12
CA VAL A 70 6.75 -8.31 4.19
C VAL A 70 5.59 -8.35 3.20
N VAL A 71 4.38 -8.19 3.72
CA VAL A 71 3.14 -8.18 2.94
C VAL A 71 2.50 -6.80 3.04
N LEU A 72 2.17 -6.23 1.90
CA LEU A 72 1.52 -4.93 1.79
C LEU A 72 0.05 -5.10 1.43
N CYS A 73 -0.83 -4.54 2.26
CA CYS A 73 -2.26 -4.46 2.00
C CYS A 73 -2.65 -3.01 1.76
N HIS A 74 -3.27 -2.70 0.64
CA HIS A 74 -3.71 -1.36 0.28
C HIS A 74 -5.00 -1.39 -0.52
N ASN A 75 -5.65 -0.24 -0.66
CA ASN A 75 -6.82 -0.07 -1.50
C ASN A 75 -6.41 0.38 -2.90
N MET A 76 -6.88 -0.32 -3.91
CA MET A 76 -6.68 0.02 -5.31
C MET A 76 -7.99 0.52 -5.91
N LEU A 77 -7.95 1.67 -6.58
CA LEU A 77 -9.09 2.24 -7.28
C LEU A 77 -9.40 1.41 -8.52
N LEU A 78 -10.64 0.97 -8.68
CA LEU A 78 -11.11 0.24 -9.85
C LEU A 78 -11.86 1.15 -10.83
N SER A 79 -12.63 2.11 -10.30
CA SER A 79 -13.38 3.10 -11.07
C SER A 79 -13.58 4.35 -10.22
N SER A 80 -14.23 5.36 -10.78
CA SER A 80 -14.47 6.66 -10.10
C SER A 80 -15.18 6.57 -8.73
N ALA A 81 -15.79 5.44 -8.38
CA ALA A 81 -16.52 5.26 -7.13
C ALA A 81 -16.30 3.90 -6.47
N SER A 82 -15.51 3.01 -7.07
CA SER A 82 -15.27 1.68 -6.53
C SER A 82 -13.78 1.41 -6.31
N TYR A 83 -13.46 0.80 -5.18
CA TYR A 83 -12.12 0.37 -4.84
C TYR A 83 -12.14 -1.10 -4.38
N ARG A 84 -10.99 -1.74 -4.46
CA ARG A 84 -10.78 -3.11 -3.98
C ARG A 84 -9.51 -3.16 -3.13
N ALA A 85 -9.59 -3.92 -2.05
CA ALA A 85 -8.40 -4.26 -1.29
C ALA A 85 -7.47 -5.13 -2.14
N ARG A 86 -6.19 -4.81 -2.15
CA ARG A 86 -5.12 -5.55 -2.82
C ARG A 86 -4.06 -5.93 -1.80
N THR A 87 -3.65 -7.18 -1.87
CA THR A 87 -2.55 -7.73 -1.08
C THR A 87 -1.41 -8.09 -2.02
N MET A 88 -0.20 -7.70 -1.68
CA MET A 88 1.00 -8.03 -2.45
C MET A 88 2.17 -8.37 -1.52
N ASN A 89 2.99 -9.35 -1.91
CA ASN A 89 4.23 -9.63 -1.24
C ASN A 89 5.28 -8.60 -1.68
N LEU A 90 5.87 -7.90 -0.72
CA LEU A 90 7.00 -7.01 -0.97
C LEU A 90 8.32 -7.77 -0.84
N LEU A 91 8.41 -8.64 0.16
CA LEU A 91 9.55 -9.50 0.42
C LEU A 91 9.06 -10.89 0.89
N PRO A 92 9.75 -11.98 0.50
CA PRO A 92 10.79 -12.00 -0.53
C PRO A 92 10.24 -11.62 -1.90
N LEU A 93 11.09 -11.21 -2.81
CA LEU A 93 10.69 -10.96 -4.20
C LEU A 93 10.13 -12.25 -4.80
N ASP A 94 9.01 -12.14 -5.49
CA ASP A 94 8.35 -13.26 -6.11
C ASP A 94 9.23 -13.84 -7.22
N SER A 95 9.61 -15.10 -7.06
CA SER A 95 10.45 -15.81 -8.04
C SER A 95 9.75 -16.02 -9.39
N GLU A 96 8.43 -16.13 -9.39
CA GLU A 96 7.63 -16.23 -10.61
C GLU A 96 7.66 -14.89 -11.36
N TRP A 97 7.48 -13.78 -10.65
CA TRP A 97 7.60 -12.44 -11.22
C TRP A 97 9.02 -12.17 -11.78
N LEU A 98 10.07 -12.55 -11.04
CA LEU A 98 11.45 -12.46 -11.54
C LEU A 98 11.67 -13.34 -12.79
N GLY A 99 11.03 -14.51 -12.83
CA GLY A 99 11.03 -15.38 -14.00
C GLY A 99 10.40 -14.72 -15.23
N LEU A 100 9.27 -14.04 -15.05
CA LEU A 100 8.61 -13.28 -16.13
C LEU A 100 9.48 -12.14 -16.62
N LEU A 101 10.10 -11.35 -15.72
CA LEU A 101 11.03 -10.29 -16.10
C LEU A 101 12.23 -10.82 -16.89
N LYS A 102 12.73 -12.00 -16.53
CA LYS A 102 13.84 -12.64 -17.26
C LYS A 102 13.44 -13.12 -18.63
N ALA A 103 12.16 -13.47 -18.84
CA ALA A 103 11.64 -13.95 -20.13
C ALA A 103 11.33 -12.78 -21.09
N ASP A 104 11.16 -11.56 -20.58
CA ASP A 104 10.93 -10.37 -21.40
C ASP A 104 12.20 -10.05 -22.22
N GLU A 105 12.00 -9.80 -23.52
CA GLU A 105 13.09 -9.35 -24.39
C GLU A 105 13.56 -7.95 -23.97
N TRP A 106 14.87 -7.78 -23.90
CA TRP A 106 15.45 -6.47 -23.59
C TRP A 106 15.04 -5.45 -24.65
N PRO A 107 14.42 -4.30 -24.27
CA PRO A 107 13.78 -3.38 -25.22
C PRO A 107 14.77 -2.58 -26.09
N SER A 108 16.08 -2.79 -25.94
CA SER A 108 17.14 -2.02 -26.57
C SER A 108 18.23 -2.93 -27.10
N ARG A 109 18.94 -2.48 -28.14
CA ARG A 109 20.14 -3.18 -28.65
C ARG A 109 21.36 -2.99 -27.75
N CYS A 110 21.29 -2.09 -26.77
CA CYS A 110 22.38 -1.82 -25.84
C CYS A 110 22.06 -2.49 -24.49
N VAL A 111 22.95 -3.33 -24.01
CA VAL A 111 22.87 -3.87 -22.64
C VAL A 111 23.36 -2.81 -21.66
N PRO A 112 22.65 -2.55 -20.55
CA PRO A 112 23.11 -1.62 -19.54
C PRO A 112 24.44 -2.10 -18.94
N MET A 113 25.37 -1.18 -18.79
CA MET A 113 26.66 -1.43 -18.15
C MET A 113 26.67 -0.79 -16.77
N PHE A 114 27.20 -1.49 -15.79
CA PHE A 114 27.37 -1.00 -14.43
C PHE A 114 28.83 -1.15 -13.99
N THR A 115 29.28 -0.26 -13.11
CA THR A 115 30.68 -0.19 -12.64
C THR A 115 30.82 -0.53 -11.15
N MET A 116 29.71 -0.75 -10.46
CA MET A 116 29.69 -1.13 -9.04
C MET A 116 29.58 -2.65 -8.89
N ASP A 117 29.87 -3.14 -7.68
CA ASP A 117 29.71 -4.56 -7.37
C ASP A 117 28.26 -4.99 -7.50
N TRP A 118 28.05 -6.21 -7.97
CA TRP A 118 26.72 -6.77 -8.23
C TRP A 118 25.81 -6.76 -7.00
N ASP A 119 26.34 -7.13 -5.83
CA ASP A 119 25.55 -7.19 -4.57
C ASP A 119 25.05 -5.80 -4.17
N VAL A 120 25.88 -4.78 -4.36
CA VAL A 120 25.52 -3.38 -4.08
C VAL A 120 24.46 -2.89 -5.05
N LEU A 121 24.60 -3.19 -6.34
CA LEU A 121 23.62 -2.84 -7.37
C LEU A 121 22.28 -3.53 -7.11
N PHE A 122 22.32 -4.82 -6.79
CA PHE A 122 21.12 -5.60 -6.51
C PHE A 122 20.38 -5.09 -5.27
N ALA A 123 21.11 -4.83 -4.17
CA ALA A 123 20.53 -4.26 -2.95
C ALA A 123 19.86 -2.91 -3.21
N ALA A 124 20.53 -2.00 -3.92
CA ALA A 124 19.97 -0.69 -4.28
C ALA A 124 18.73 -0.82 -5.19
N THR A 125 18.73 -1.79 -6.11
CA THR A 125 17.58 -2.04 -6.99
C THR A 125 16.38 -2.58 -6.21
N VAL A 126 16.59 -3.48 -5.26
CA VAL A 126 15.53 -3.99 -4.36
C VAL A 126 14.98 -2.87 -3.49
N GLU A 127 15.84 -2.05 -2.91
CA GLU A 127 15.42 -0.87 -2.13
C GLU A 127 14.56 0.07 -2.98
N GLN A 128 14.99 0.39 -4.19
CA GLN A 128 14.22 1.23 -5.10
C GLN A 128 12.88 0.60 -5.48
N HIS A 129 12.83 -0.71 -5.69
CA HIS A 129 11.57 -1.44 -5.91
C HIS A 129 10.60 -1.32 -4.73
N LEU A 130 11.10 -1.42 -3.51
CA LEU A 130 10.30 -1.23 -2.28
C LEU A 130 9.77 0.20 -2.17
N VAL A 131 10.64 1.21 -2.42
CA VAL A 131 10.24 2.63 -2.44
C VAL A 131 9.07 2.84 -3.39
N VAL A 132 9.22 2.41 -4.65
CA VAL A 132 8.20 2.59 -5.69
C VAL A 132 6.91 1.86 -5.35
N SER A 133 7.00 0.63 -4.85
CA SER A 133 5.84 -0.18 -4.48
C SER A 133 5.05 0.44 -3.32
N LEU A 134 5.73 0.90 -2.28
CA LEU A 134 5.11 1.57 -1.13
C LEU A 134 4.52 2.93 -1.53
N TYR A 135 5.24 3.71 -2.35
CA TYR A 135 4.76 5.00 -2.83
C TYR A 135 3.49 4.83 -3.66
N ARG A 136 3.50 3.88 -4.58
CA ARG A 136 2.34 3.54 -5.41
C ARG A 136 1.15 3.12 -4.55
N ALA A 137 1.33 2.22 -3.60
CA ALA A 137 0.27 1.76 -2.72
C ALA A 137 -0.33 2.89 -1.86
N ALA A 138 0.51 3.78 -1.33
CA ALA A 138 0.07 4.94 -0.56
C ALA A 138 -0.76 5.91 -1.42
N THR A 139 -0.32 6.20 -2.64
CA THR A 139 -1.04 7.08 -3.57
C THR A 139 -2.34 6.45 -4.08
N GLU A 140 -2.36 5.16 -4.40
CA GLU A 140 -3.56 4.43 -4.80
C GLU A 140 -4.60 4.40 -3.66
N SER A 141 -4.17 4.18 -2.42
CA SER A 141 -5.06 4.22 -1.25
C SER A 141 -5.64 5.62 -1.02
N GLN A 142 -4.83 6.66 -1.14
CA GLN A 142 -5.27 8.04 -1.01
C GLN A 142 -6.28 8.43 -2.12
N ALA A 143 -6.00 8.04 -3.35
CA ALA A 143 -6.91 8.24 -4.48
C ALA A 143 -8.24 7.52 -4.25
N SER A 144 -8.22 6.28 -3.77
CA SER A 144 -9.41 5.49 -3.45
C SER A 144 -10.26 6.12 -2.34
N GLU A 145 -9.62 6.65 -1.29
CA GLU A 145 -10.30 7.36 -0.21
C GLU A 145 -10.96 8.64 -0.70
N ASN A 146 -10.25 9.44 -1.50
CA ASN A 146 -10.77 10.68 -2.05
C ASN A 146 -11.94 10.44 -3.01
N ALA A 147 -11.86 9.41 -3.85
CA ALA A 147 -12.94 9.02 -4.75
C ALA A 147 -14.21 8.59 -3.98
N ALA A 148 -14.04 7.77 -2.93
CA ALA A 148 -15.15 7.35 -2.08
C ALA A 148 -15.79 8.54 -1.34
N ARG A 149 -14.98 9.46 -0.84
CA ARG A 149 -15.44 10.70 -0.19
C ARG A 149 -16.23 11.58 -1.14
N LEU A 150 -15.71 11.79 -2.36
CA LEU A 150 -16.38 12.56 -3.39
C LEU A 150 -17.72 11.94 -3.77
N ALA A 151 -17.79 10.63 -3.98
CA ALA A 151 -19.03 9.92 -4.29
C ALA A 151 -20.07 10.08 -3.17
N SER A 152 -19.66 10.01 -1.92
CA SER A 152 -20.52 10.20 -0.76
C SER A 152 -21.06 11.64 -0.69
N MET A 153 -20.23 12.64 -0.95
CA MET A 153 -20.63 14.04 -0.98
C MET A 153 -21.63 14.32 -2.11
N GLN A 154 -21.39 13.77 -3.30
CA GLN A 154 -22.32 13.89 -4.44
C GLN A 154 -23.67 13.21 -4.18
N ALA A 155 -23.67 12.07 -3.47
CA ALA A 155 -24.90 11.41 -3.07
C ALA A 155 -25.70 12.25 -2.06
N ALA A 156 -25.01 12.85 -1.07
CA ALA A 156 -25.62 13.76 -0.10
C ALA A 156 -26.22 15.01 -0.78
N ASP A 157 -25.52 15.62 -1.70
CA ASP A 157 -25.98 16.80 -2.47
C ASP A 157 -27.26 16.49 -3.26
N ARG A 158 -27.28 15.34 -3.97
CA ARG A 158 -28.49 14.89 -4.67
C ARG A 158 -29.69 14.69 -3.73
N ASN A 159 -29.45 14.08 -2.55
CA ASN A 159 -30.51 13.85 -1.59
C ASN A 159 -31.06 15.18 -1.02
N ILE A 160 -30.21 16.15 -0.73
CA ILE A 160 -30.60 17.50 -0.28
C ILE A 160 -31.46 18.19 -1.35
N THR A 161 -31.05 18.12 -2.62
CA THR A 161 -31.78 18.70 -3.74
C THR A 161 -33.19 18.10 -3.86
N VAL A 162 -33.33 16.78 -3.73
CA VAL A 162 -34.63 16.09 -3.76
C VAL A 162 -35.53 16.52 -2.60
N ILE A 163 -34.98 16.63 -1.39
CA ILE A 163 -35.71 17.05 -0.18
C ILE A 163 -36.19 18.50 -0.35
N LEU A 164 -35.33 19.42 -0.79
CA LEU A 164 -35.69 20.81 -1.03
C LEU A 164 -36.80 20.93 -2.04
N HIS A 165 -36.73 20.20 -3.16
CA HIS A 165 -37.77 20.19 -4.20
C HIS A 165 -39.11 19.72 -3.61
N THR A 166 -39.09 18.70 -2.75
CA THR A 166 -40.32 18.16 -2.12
C THR A 166 -40.93 19.16 -1.13
N ILE A 167 -40.13 19.97 -0.44
CA ILE A 167 -40.61 20.98 0.51
C ILE A 167 -41.19 22.21 -0.22
N ILE A 168 -40.61 22.64 -1.34
CA ILE A 168 -41.04 23.82 -2.08
C ILE A 168 -42.37 23.60 -2.86
N ILE A 169 -42.65 22.33 -3.22
CA ILE A 169 -43.87 21.98 -3.96
C ILE A 169 -45.10 21.77 -3.03
N ARG A 170 -44.91 21.80 -1.73
CA ARG A 170 -46.00 21.79 -0.73
C ARG A 170 -46.34 23.22 -0.30
#